data_d19fc76c0f5701f710e04016f348ee90
#
_entry.id   d19fc76c0f5701f710e04016f348ee90
#
_cell.length_a   1.000
_cell.length_b   1.000
_cell.length_c   1.000
_cell.angle_alpha   90.00
_cell.angle_beta   90.00
_cell.angle_gamma   90.00
#
_symmetry.space_group_name_H-M   'P 1'
#
loop_
_entity.id
_entity.type
_entity.pdbx_description
1 polymer ?
#
loop_
_entity_poly.entity_id
_entity_poly.type
_entity_poly.pdbx_seq_one_letter_code
_entity_poly.pdbx_strand_id
1 'polypeptide(L)'
;EVYERDSKVGGLLRYGIPDFKLEKNVIDRRIKIMQKEGIIFKTNIEIGKQITIGQLKKNFDIVLLCTGATTKRNLPIKGHELSGIVQAMDFLKKQNLVTDSVGSKEESLHAKNKNVIVIGGGDTGSDCIGTSVRQGAKSITNFEIMPKPSKMRTKENPWPYWPFTLKSSSSHDEGSKRKWSIMTKEFIGNKQGKLTGLKTVEVEWITNSEGEKELVEKKNSEKIWDCDLVLLALGFTGPEDKILTGSEIKTDSFNKPITSKYMTSDKQIFAAGDNRRGQSLILWAISEGREAAYEIDKLIMGTTSLRTKLKGDLIK
;
A
#
# COMPACT_ATOMS: atom_id res chain seq x y z
N GLU A 1 3.05 -14.88 20.16
CA GLU A 1 1.93 -13.92 20.16
C GLU A 1 2.03 -12.97 18.99
N VAL A 2 0.88 -12.58 18.41
CA VAL A 2 0.79 -11.59 17.34
C VAL A 2 -0.13 -10.45 17.80
N TYR A 3 0.39 -9.24 17.79
CA TYR A 3 -0.35 -8.03 18.14
C TYR A 3 -0.82 -7.33 16.86
N GLU A 4 -2.11 -7.01 16.78
CA GLU A 4 -2.73 -6.33 15.63
C GLU A 4 -3.54 -5.13 16.11
N ARG A 5 -3.36 -3.97 15.46
CA ARG A 5 -4.08 -2.75 15.82
C ARG A 5 -5.55 -2.75 15.40
N ASP A 6 -5.87 -3.44 14.32
CA ASP A 6 -7.25 -3.55 13.82
C ASP A 6 -8.02 -4.66 14.59
N SER A 7 -9.34 -4.69 14.42
CA SER A 7 -10.21 -5.65 15.09
C SER A 7 -10.05 -7.09 14.61
N LYS A 8 -9.51 -7.29 13.42
CA LYS A 8 -9.19 -8.61 12.85
C LYS A 8 -7.79 -8.57 12.25
N VAL A 9 -7.10 -9.69 12.30
CA VAL A 9 -5.78 -9.85 11.68
C VAL A 9 -5.88 -9.99 10.16
N GLY A 10 -4.82 -9.65 9.45
CA GLY A 10 -4.70 -9.82 8.00
C GLY A 10 -4.24 -8.57 7.24
N GLY A 11 -4.12 -7.42 7.90
CA GLY A 11 -3.57 -6.19 7.31
C GLY A 11 -4.18 -5.85 5.96
N LEU A 12 -3.35 -5.56 4.95
CA LEU A 12 -3.82 -5.18 3.60
C LEU A 12 -4.57 -6.30 2.86
N LEU A 13 -4.35 -7.57 3.18
CA LEU A 13 -5.15 -8.68 2.62
C LEU A 13 -6.62 -8.55 3.02
N ARG A 14 -6.89 -8.13 4.26
CA ARG A 14 -8.24 -7.97 4.79
C ARG A 14 -8.83 -6.59 4.49
N TYR A 15 -8.07 -5.54 4.75
CA TYR A 15 -8.58 -4.17 4.74
C TYR A 15 -8.28 -3.39 3.46
N GLY A 16 -7.30 -3.85 2.67
CA GLY A 16 -6.89 -3.20 1.41
C GLY A 16 -7.52 -3.87 0.20
N ILE A 17 -7.21 -5.13 -0.04
CA ILE A 17 -7.67 -5.87 -1.21
C ILE A 17 -9.19 -6.04 -1.13
N PRO A 18 -9.96 -5.66 -2.18
CA PRO A 18 -11.40 -5.85 -2.20
C PRO A 18 -11.80 -7.33 -2.16
N ASP A 19 -12.97 -7.62 -1.60
CA ASP A 19 -13.47 -8.98 -1.46
C ASP A 19 -13.63 -9.69 -2.82
N PHE A 20 -14.02 -8.97 -3.86
CA PHE A 20 -14.13 -9.50 -5.22
C PHE A 20 -12.80 -9.93 -5.85
N LYS A 21 -11.65 -9.59 -5.25
CA LYS A 21 -10.31 -10.08 -5.63
C LYS A 21 -9.76 -11.12 -4.66
N LEU A 22 -10.11 -11.01 -3.39
CA LEU A 22 -9.69 -11.95 -2.34
C LEU A 22 -10.78 -12.06 -1.28
N GLU A 23 -11.56 -13.12 -1.34
CA GLU A 23 -12.58 -13.44 -0.34
C GLU A 23 -11.97 -13.59 1.05
N LYS A 24 -12.57 -12.97 2.06
CA LYS A 24 -12.02 -12.93 3.43
C LYS A 24 -12.05 -14.27 4.13
N ASN A 25 -12.91 -15.19 3.71
CA ASN A 25 -12.95 -16.58 4.19
C ASN A 25 -11.61 -17.31 4.01
N VAL A 26 -10.84 -16.99 2.96
CA VAL A 26 -9.49 -17.54 2.71
C VAL A 26 -8.53 -17.13 3.84
N ILE A 27 -8.61 -15.87 4.27
CA ILE A 27 -7.80 -15.34 5.37
C ILE A 27 -8.25 -15.98 6.69
N ASP A 28 -9.57 -16.03 6.94
CA ASP A 28 -10.14 -16.58 8.17
C ASP A 28 -9.76 -18.06 8.34
N ARG A 29 -9.81 -18.83 7.26
CA ARG A 29 -9.36 -20.23 7.27
C ARG A 29 -7.88 -20.33 7.68
N ARG A 30 -7.02 -19.46 7.14
CA ARG A 30 -5.60 -19.48 7.45
C ARG A 30 -5.33 -19.10 8.91
N ILE A 31 -6.01 -18.08 9.41
CA ILE A 31 -5.90 -17.66 10.82
C ILE A 31 -6.36 -18.78 11.76
N LYS A 32 -7.48 -19.45 11.46
CA LYS A 32 -7.94 -20.59 12.27
C LYS A 32 -6.92 -21.73 12.33
N ILE A 33 -6.19 -21.99 11.24
CA ILE A 33 -5.12 -23.00 11.24
C ILE A 33 -4.00 -22.57 12.18
N MET A 34 -3.51 -21.33 12.05
CA MET A 34 -2.47 -20.78 12.89
C MET A 34 -2.85 -20.81 14.38
N GLN A 35 -4.10 -20.49 14.71
CA GLN A 35 -4.61 -20.57 16.08
C GLN A 35 -4.58 -22.02 16.62
N LYS A 36 -4.93 -23.01 15.80
CA LYS A 36 -4.84 -24.43 16.16
C LYS A 36 -3.38 -24.90 16.35
N GLU A 37 -2.43 -24.25 15.68
CA GLU A 37 -0.98 -24.44 15.84
C GLU A 37 -0.43 -23.73 17.10
N GLY A 38 -1.29 -23.07 17.88
CA GLY A 38 -0.91 -22.42 19.13
C GLY A 38 -0.55 -20.93 19.03
N ILE A 39 -0.75 -20.29 17.86
CA ILE A 39 -0.50 -18.86 17.72
C ILE A 39 -1.63 -18.05 18.37
N ILE A 40 -1.26 -17.16 19.27
CA ILE A 40 -2.19 -16.28 19.99
C ILE A 40 -2.24 -14.93 19.29
N PHE A 41 -3.41 -14.53 18.80
CA PHE A 41 -3.66 -13.22 18.20
C PHE A 41 -4.32 -12.28 19.21
N LYS A 42 -3.74 -11.10 19.40
CA LYS A 42 -4.25 -10.03 20.25
C LYS A 42 -4.59 -8.82 19.38
N THR A 43 -5.87 -8.64 19.09
CA THR A 43 -6.39 -7.56 18.24
C THR A 43 -6.74 -6.31 19.03
N ASN A 44 -6.98 -5.17 18.35
CA ASN A 44 -7.24 -3.86 18.93
C ASN A 44 -6.11 -3.34 19.82
N ILE A 45 -4.87 -3.79 19.56
CA ILE A 45 -3.67 -3.37 20.30
C ILE A 45 -2.66 -2.74 19.32
N GLU A 46 -2.50 -1.43 19.43
CA GLU A 46 -1.58 -0.65 18.61
C GLU A 46 -0.23 -0.48 19.35
N ILE A 47 0.83 -1.07 18.82
CA ILE A 47 2.18 -0.89 19.35
C ILE A 47 2.64 0.56 19.09
N GLY A 48 3.27 1.14 20.11
CA GLY A 48 3.62 2.57 20.16
C GLY A 48 2.53 3.46 20.75
N LYS A 49 1.34 2.90 21.05
CA LYS A 49 0.23 3.61 21.70
C LYS A 49 -0.19 2.95 23.02
N GLN A 50 -0.71 1.72 22.98
CA GLN A 50 -1.11 0.98 24.20
C GLN A 50 0.05 0.20 24.80
N ILE A 51 0.93 -0.32 23.96
CA ILE A 51 2.12 -1.09 24.37
C ILE A 51 3.34 -0.54 23.64
N THR A 52 4.40 -0.26 24.37
CA THR A 52 5.67 0.20 23.79
C THR A 52 6.56 -0.98 23.39
N ILE A 53 7.53 -0.75 22.50
CA ILE A 53 8.56 -1.74 22.15
C ILE A 53 9.35 -2.15 23.41
N GLY A 54 9.65 -1.21 24.31
CA GLY A 54 10.35 -1.50 25.56
C GLY A 54 9.60 -2.47 26.47
N GLN A 55 8.26 -2.40 26.49
CA GLN A 55 7.43 -3.38 27.21
C GLN A 55 7.44 -4.76 26.55
N LEU A 56 7.41 -4.80 25.21
CA LEU A 56 7.52 -6.07 24.48
C LEU A 56 8.87 -6.75 24.75
N LYS A 57 9.96 -5.99 24.73
CA LYS A 57 11.32 -6.52 25.02
C LYS A 57 11.46 -7.12 26.43
N LYS A 58 10.71 -6.62 27.42
CA LYS A 58 10.70 -7.19 28.78
C LYS A 58 9.96 -8.52 28.85
N ASN A 59 8.99 -8.74 27.98
CA ASN A 59 8.07 -9.87 28.04
C ASN A 59 8.39 -10.99 27.04
N PHE A 60 9.24 -10.71 26.06
CA PHE A 60 9.55 -11.64 24.96
C PHE A 60 11.06 -11.67 24.68
N ASP A 61 11.57 -12.83 24.33
CA ASP A 61 12.97 -13.02 23.97
C ASP A 61 13.31 -12.26 22.67
N ILE A 62 12.41 -12.30 21.70
CA ILE A 62 12.55 -11.61 20.39
C ILE A 62 11.23 -10.92 20.02
N VAL A 63 11.35 -9.75 19.40
CA VAL A 63 10.25 -9.00 18.79
C VAL A 63 10.48 -8.91 17.29
N LEU A 64 9.53 -9.39 16.51
CA LEU A 64 9.56 -9.27 15.02
C LEU A 64 8.56 -8.22 14.57
N LEU A 65 9.05 -7.14 13.94
CA LEU A 65 8.25 -6.05 13.38
C LEU A 65 7.79 -6.41 11.95
N CYS A 66 6.49 -6.71 11.81
CA CYS A 66 5.81 -6.94 10.53
C CYS A 66 4.66 -5.94 10.31
N THR A 67 4.85 -4.69 10.70
CA THR A 67 3.80 -3.66 10.79
C THR A 67 3.45 -3.01 9.45
N GLY A 68 4.11 -3.41 8.37
CA GLY A 68 3.89 -2.88 7.04
C GLY A 68 4.46 -1.48 6.84
N ALA A 69 4.11 -0.86 5.71
CA ALA A 69 4.41 0.52 5.36
C ALA A 69 3.06 1.23 5.13
N THR A 70 2.64 2.06 6.07
CA THR A 70 1.30 2.65 6.09
C THR A 70 1.30 4.18 6.15
N THR A 71 2.47 4.82 6.17
CA THR A 71 2.62 6.27 6.04
C THR A 71 2.22 6.68 4.63
N LYS A 72 1.07 7.37 4.52
CA LYS A 72 0.44 7.71 3.24
C LYS A 72 1.26 8.77 2.49
N ARG A 73 1.42 8.59 1.18
CA ARG A 73 1.95 9.64 0.32
C ARG A 73 0.82 10.64 0.00
N ASN A 74 1.05 11.89 0.31
CA ASN A 74 0.13 12.97 0.02
C ASN A 74 0.46 13.67 -1.31
N LEU A 75 -0.49 14.46 -1.80
CA LEU A 75 -0.33 15.35 -2.94
C LEU A 75 -0.58 16.79 -2.47
N PRO A 76 0.44 17.49 -1.93
CA PRO A 76 0.29 18.80 -1.30
C PRO A 76 0.24 19.93 -2.33
N ILE A 77 -0.76 19.89 -3.21
CA ILE A 77 -1.06 20.93 -4.20
C ILE A 77 -2.25 21.78 -3.74
N LYS A 78 -2.48 22.91 -4.39
CA LYS A 78 -3.60 23.80 -4.08
C LYS A 78 -4.94 23.05 -4.08
N GLY A 79 -5.74 23.24 -3.04
CA GLY A 79 -7.04 22.60 -2.84
C GLY A 79 -6.98 21.19 -2.24
N HIS A 80 -5.82 20.70 -1.80
CA HIS A 80 -5.68 19.34 -1.24
C HIS A 80 -6.52 19.12 0.05
N GLU A 81 -6.98 20.17 0.68
CA GLU A 81 -7.81 20.18 1.88
C GLU A 81 -9.32 20.04 1.58
N LEU A 82 -9.73 20.10 0.31
CA LEU A 82 -11.15 20.03 -0.07
C LEU A 82 -11.78 18.68 0.29
N SER A 83 -13.03 18.75 0.77
CA SER A 83 -13.82 17.53 0.99
C SER A 83 -14.13 16.84 -0.34
N GLY A 84 -13.96 15.52 -0.40
CA GLY A 84 -14.07 14.73 -1.63
C GLY A 84 -12.70 14.25 -2.15
N ILE A 85 -11.59 14.66 -1.52
CA ILE A 85 -10.27 14.10 -1.76
C ILE A 85 -9.98 13.09 -0.66
N VAL A 86 -9.75 11.84 -1.03
CA VAL A 86 -9.69 10.71 -0.11
C VAL A 86 -8.49 9.82 -0.43
N GLN A 87 -7.79 9.37 0.59
CA GLN A 87 -6.77 8.35 0.43
C GLN A 87 -7.41 7.02 0.01
N ALA A 88 -6.84 6.38 -1.00
CA ALA A 88 -7.35 5.10 -1.54
C ALA A 88 -7.57 4.05 -0.45
N MET A 89 -6.65 3.94 0.52
CA MET A 89 -6.78 2.97 1.60
C MET A 89 -7.93 3.25 2.56
N ASP A 90 -8.29 4.51 2.80
CA ASP A 90 -9.45 4.83 3.63
C ASP A 90 -10.76 4.44 2.94
N PHE A 91 -10.82 4.65 1.61
CA PHE A 91 -11.94 4.24 0.78
C PHE A 91 -12.09 2.70 0.75
N LEU A 92 -10.99 1.98 0.48
CA LEU A 92 -10.98 0.52 0.40
C LEU A 92 -11.25 -0.13 1.75
N LYS A 93 -10.61 0.35 2.82
CA LYS A 93 -10.83 -0.15 4.18
C LYS A 93 -12.28 -0.02 4.59
N LYS A 94 -12.91 1.14 4.32
CA LYS A 94 -14.31 1.35 4.62
C LYS A 94 -15.22 0.36 3.87
N GLN A 95 -14.99 0.15 2.57
CA GLN A 95 -15.77 -0.81 1.79
C GLN A 95 -15.60 -2.24 2.33
N ASN A 96 -14.36 -2.65 2.64
CA ASN A 96 -14.11 -3.98 3.18
C ASN A 96 -14.79 -4.19 4.55
N LEU A 97 -14.82 -3.18 5.42
CA LEU A 97 -15.55 -3.22 6.69
C LEU A 97 -17.07 -3.37 6.49
N VAL A 98 -17.64 -2.68 5.51
CA VAL A 98 -19.08 -2.83 5.16
C VAL A 98 -19.35 -4.24 4.65
N THR A 99 -18.51 -4.78 3.79
CA THR A 99 -18.66 -6.14 3.23
C THR A 99 -18.52 -7.22 4.32
N ASP A 100 -17.62 -7.03 5.28
CA ASP A 100 -17.38 -7.94 6.41
C ASP A 100 -18.42 -7.81 7.54
N SER A 101 -19.50 -7.04 7.32
CA SER A 101 -20.61 -6.76 8.27
C SER A 101 -20.17 -6.13 9.60
N VAL A 102 -18.96 -5.59 9.67
CA VAL A 102 -18.37 -4.93 10.86
C VAL A 102 -18.59 -3.43 10.85
N GLY A 103 -18.89 -2.85 9.68
CA GLY A 103 -19.07 -1.41 9.50
C GLY A 103 -20.53 -0.98 9.57
N SER A 104 -20.78 0.18 10.18
CA SER A 104 -22.06 0.88 10.04
C SER A 104 -22.28 1.24 8.57
N LYS A 105 -23.54 1.28 8.13
CA LYS A 105 -23.97 1.77 6.80
C LYS A 105 -23.75 3.28 6.61
N GLU A 106 -22.71 3.85 7.19
CA GLU A 106 -22.41 5.28 7.03
C GLU A 106 -22.11 5.60 5.57
N GLU A 107 -23.00 6.35 4.96
CA GLU A 107 -23.01 6.71 3.54
C GLU A 107 -21.90 7.65 3.08
N SER A 108 -21.08 8.19 3.99
CA SER A 108 -20.25 9.36 3.74
C SER A 108 -19.07 9.16 2.76
N LEU A 109 -18.63 7.91 2.54
CA LEU A 109 -17.44 7.64 1.71
C LEU A 109 -17.73 6.58 0.64
N HIS A 110 -18.55 6.91 -0.35
CA HIS A 110 -18.87 6.03 -1.48
C HIS A 110 -18.85 6.77 -2.80
N ALA A 111 -18.71 6.00 -3.89
CA ALA A 111 -18.62 6.50 -5.27
C ALA A 111 -19.97 6.59 -5.99
N LYS A 112 -21.08 6.16 -5.38
CA LYS A 112 -22.40 6.10 -6.02
C LYS A 112 -22.81 7.46 -6.62
N ASN A 113 -23.17 7.45 -7.90
CA ASN A 113 -23.58 8.62 -8.69
C ASN A 113 -22.53 9.74 -8.79
N LYS A 114 -21.25 9.47 -8.50
CA LYS A 114 -20.16 10.44 -8.57
C LYS A 114 -19.31 10.27 -9.82
N ASN A 115 -18.76 11.37 -10.29
CA ASN A 115 -17.63 11.37 -11.21
C ASN A 115 -16.36 11.16 -10.38
N VAL A 116 -15.70 10.02 -10.54
CA VAL A 116 -14.56 9.59 -9.76
C VAL A 116 -13.26 9.74 -10.56
N ILE A 117 -12.26 10.34 -9.95
CA ILE A 117 -10.90 10.35 -10.49
C ILE A 117 -9.99 9.59 -9.54
N VAL A 118 -9.27 8.60 -10.08
CA VAL A 118 -8.26 7.83 -9.35
C VAL A 118 -6.88 8.29 -9.79
N ILE A 119 -6.07 8.79 -8.87
CA ILE A 119 -4.69 9.24 -9.14
C ILE A 119 -3.72 8.15 -8.69
N GLY A 120 -3.05 7.52 -9.65
CA GLY A 120 -2.11 6.42 -9.48
C GLY A 120 -2.54 5.15 -10.24
N GLY A 121 -1.61 4.53 -10.95
CA GLY A 121 -1.85 3.41 -11.88
C GLY A 121 -1.54 2.02 -11.34
N GLY A 122 -1.19 1.89 -10.05
CA GLY A 122 -0.85 0.60 -9.42
C GLY A 122 -2.08 -0.24 -9.04
N ASP A 123 -1.82 -1.37 -8.37
CA ASP A 123 -2.87 -2.31 -7.93
C ASP A 123 -3.91 -1.63 -7.02
N THR A 124 -3.49 -0.74 -6.12
CA THR A 124 -4.40 0.04 -5.27
C THR A 124 -5.35 0.91 -6.10
N GLY A 125 -4.84 1.55 -7.17
CA GLY A 125 -5.68 2.31 -8.11
C GLY A 125 -6.70 1.43 -8.81
N SER A 126 -6.28 0.24 -9.27
CA SER A 126 -7.15 -0.77 -9.85
C SER A 126 -8.25 -1.23 -8.87
N ASP A 127 -7.91 -1.42 -7.60
CA ASP A 127 -8.87 -1.79 -6.54
C ASP A 127 -9.91 -0.69 -6.30
N CYS A 128 -9.48 0.57 -6.31
CA CYS A 128 -10.36 1.73 -6.23
C CYS A 128 -11.32 1.81 -7.42
N ILE A 129 -10.85 1.51 -8.63
CA ILE A 129 -11.68 1.47 -9.85
C ILE A 129 -12.77 0.41 -9.70
N GLY A 130 -12.40 -0.84 -9.44
CA GLY A 130 -13.36 -1.94 -9.32
C GLY A 130 -14.37 -1.74 -8.19
N THR A 131 -13.93 -1.16 -7.07
CA THR A 131 -14.81 -0.79 -5.96
C THR A 131 -15.77 0.31 -6.37
N SER A 132 -15.30 1.35 -7.06
CA SER A 132 -16.14 2.48 -7.53
C SER A 132 -17.19 2.03 -8.54
N VAL A 133 -16.84 1.09 -9.46
CA VAL A 133 -17.79 0.49 -10.40
C VAL A 133 -18.92 -0.20 -9.63
N ARG A 134 -18.58 -1.06 -8.67
CA ARG A 134 -19.56 -1.81 -7.86
C ARG A 134 -20.43 -0.93 -6.98
N GLN A 135 -19.93 0.22 -6.58
CA GLN A 135 -20.71 1.22 -5.85
C GLN A 135 -21.60 2.07 -6.77
N GLY A 136 -21.55 1.91 -8.09
CA GLY A 136 -22.37 2.64 -9.04
C GLY A 136 -21.88 4.06 -9.31
N ALA A 137 -20.58 4.26 -9.48
CA ALA A 137 -20.02 5.53 -9.93
C ALA A 137 -20.59 5.93 -11.30
N LYS A 138 -20.84 7.23 -11.51
CA LYS A 138 -21.34 7.79 -12.79
C LYS A 138 -20.26 7.71 -13.88
N SER A 139 -19.03 8.00 -13.52
CA SER A 139 -17.87 7.87 -14.41
C SER A 139 -16.62 7.63 -13.60
N ILE A 140 -15.63 6.94 -14.18
CA ILE A 140 -14.35 6.70 -13.54
C ILE A 140 -13.23 7.00 -14.52
N THR A 141 -12.30 7.87 -14.13
CA THR A 141 -11.08 8.16 -14.89
C THR A 141 -9.86 7.90 -14.01
N ASN A 142 -8.89 7.17 -14.52
CA ASN A 142 -7.64 6.90 -13.83
C ASN A 142 -6.50 7.69 -14.46
N PHE A 143 -5.75 8.42 -13.65
CA PHE A 143 -4.56 9.18 -14.04
C PHE A 143 -3.28 8.50 -13.57
N GLU A 144 -2.34 8.38 -14.49
CA GLU A 144 -1.00 7.90 -14.25
C GLU A 144 0.02 8.96 -14.73
N ILE A 145 0.98 9.31 -13.87
CA ILE A 145 2.03 10.28 -14.22
C ILE A 145 3.08 9.67 -15.15
N MET A 146 3.25 8.36 -15.09
CA MET A 146 4.17 7.64 -15.95
C MET A 146 3.61 7.50 -17.38
N PRO A 147 4.47 7.39 -18.38
CA PRO A 147 4.03 7.13 -19.74
C PRO A 147 3.35 5.77 -19.85
N LYS A 148 2.51 5.62 -20.87
CA LYS A 148 1.82 4.35 -21.14
C LYS A 148 2.85 3.24 -21.38
N PRO A 149 2.84 2.16 -20.59
CA PRO A 149 3.77 1.06 -20.79
C PRO A 149 3.57 0.38 -22.15
N SER A 150 4.65 -0.20 -22.70
CA SER A 150 4.58 -1.04 -23.89
C SER A 150 3.71 -2.28 -23.65
N LYS A 151 3.11 -2.81 -24.69
CA LYS A 151 2.40 -4.10 -24.63
C LYS A 151 3.35 -5.29 -24.50
N MET A 152 4.58 -5.15 -24.94
CA MET A 152 5.61 -6.19 -24.90
C MET A 152 6.84 -5.73 -24.12
N ARG A 153 7.68 -6.67 -23.71
CA ARG A 153 8.96 -6.35 -23.08
C ARG A 153 9.83 -5.50 -24.01
N THR A 154 10.48 -4.52 -23.43
CA THR A 154 11.48 -3.72 -24.13
C THR A 154 12.88 -4.31 -23.95
N LYS A 155 13.86 -3.81 -24.70
CA LYS A 155 15.27 -4.21 -24.57
C LYS A 155 15.85 -3.86 -23.20
N GLU A 156 15.35 -2.79 -22.57
CA GLU A 156 15.75 -2.30 -21.25
C GLU A 156 15.14 -3.13 -20.10
N ASN A 157 14.14 -3.97 -20.42
CA ASN A 157 13.49 -4.86 -19.44
C ASN A 157 13.40 -6.31 -19.98
N PRO A 158 14.55 -7.01 -20.22
CA PRO A 158 14.57 -8.36 -20.73
C PRO A 158 14.15 -9.38 -19.67
N TRP A 159 13.89 -10.62 -20.10
CA TRP A 159 13.83 -11.77 -19.19
C TRP A 159 15.20 -11.95 -18.48
N PRO A 160 15.27 -12.30 -17.19
CA PRO A 160 14.17 -12.75 -16.30
C PRO A 160 13.57 -11.64 -15.41
N TYR A 161 13.85 -10.39 -15.66
CA TYR A 161 13.30 -9.30 -14.83
C TYR A 161 11.79 -9.24 -14.87
N TRP A 162 11.19 -8.65 -13.83
CA TRP A 162 9.75 -8.41 -13.78
C TRP A 162 9.31 -7.54 -14.98
N PRO A 163 8.25 -7.93 -15.75
CA PRO A 163 7.89 -7.21 -16.95
C PRO A 163 7.24 -5.86 -16.66
N PHE A 164 7.85 -4.78 -17.13
CA PHE A 164 7.24 -3.44 -17.21
C PHE A 164 6.40 -3.34 -18.49
N THR A 165 5.31 -4.08 -18.54
CA THR A 165 4.37 -4.07 -19.67
C THR A 165 3.02 -3.52 -19.24
N LEU A 166 2.23 -3.07 -20.23
CA LEU A 166 0.87 -2.62 -19.98
C LEU A 166 0.05 -3.78 -19.38
N LYS A 167 -0.32 -3.65 -18.14
CA LYS A 167 -1.21 -4.58 -17.45
C LYS A 167 -2.61 -3.97 -17.37
N SER A 168 -3.61 -4.74 -17.75
CA SER A 168 -5.00 -4.47 -17.43
C SER A 168 -5.44 -5.50 -16.40
N SER A 169 -6.06 -5.05 -15.32
CA SER A 169 -6.82 -5.93 -14.42
C SER A 169 -8.27 -5.96 -14.88
N SER A 170 -9.02 -6.96 -14.43
CA SER A 170 -10.47 -7.03 -14.65
C SER A 170 -11.17 -5.72 -14.27
N SER A 171 -10.76 -5.09 -13.17
CA SER A 171 -11.31 -3.81 -12.70
C SER A 171 -11.18 -2.67 -13.71
N HIS A 172 -10.09 -2.63 -14.51
CA HIS A 172 -9.95 -1.62 -15.55
C HIS A 172 -10.93 -1.83 -16.70
N ASP A 173 -11.23 -3.09 -17.02
CA ASP A 173 -12.10 -3.46 -18.15
C ASP A 173 -13.58 -3.30 -17.77
N GLU A 174 -13.92 -3.22 -16.49
CA GLU A 174 -15.28 -3.02 -15.98
C GLU A 174 -15.86 -1.61 -16.25
N GLY A 175 -15.07 -0.64 -16.71
CA GLY A 175 -15.64 0.66 -17.11
C GLY A 175 -14.85 1.90 -16.75
N SER A 176 -13.53 1.86 -16.71
CA SER A 176 -12.70 3.03 -16.47
C SER A 176 -12.01 3.57 -17.71
N LYS A 177 -11.80 4.90 -17.75
CA LYS A 177 -10.94 5.56 -18.74
C LYS A 177 -9.56 5.75 -18.13
N ARG A 178 -8.52 5.19 -18.75
CA ARG A 178 -7.13 5.35 -18.31
C ARG A 178 -6.42 6.43 -19.10
N LYS A 179 -5.69 7.31 -18.43
CA LYS A 179 -4.87 8.38 -19.00
C LYS A 179 -3.47 8.32 -18.38
N TRP A 180 -2.46 8.38 -19.22
CA TRP A 180 -1.05 8.34 -18.87
C TRP A 180 -0.38 9.67 -19.15
N SER A 181 0.77 9.90 -18.55
CA SER A 181 1.52 11.16 -18.64
C SER A 181 0.67 12.37 -18.21
N ILE A 182 -0.11 12.20 -17.14
CA ILE A 182 -1.01 13.24 -16.60
C ILE A 182 -0.54 13.61 -15.20
N MET A 183 -0.24 14.88 -15.02
CA MET A 183 0.08 15.46 -13.70
C MET A 183 -1.07 16.35 -13.22
N THR A 184 -1.48 16.15 -11.97
CA THR A 184 -2.50 17.01 -11.33
C THR A 184 -1.83 18.25 -10.77
N LYS A 185 -2.35 19.42 -11.10
CA LYS A 185 -1.80 20.74 -10.70
C LYS A 185 -2.57 21.38 -9.54
N GLU A 186 -3.88 21.21 -9.51
CA GLU A 186 -4.76 21.90 -8.57
C GLU A 186 -6.06 21.12 -8.42
N PHE A 187 -6.62 21.11 -7.22
CA PHE A 187 -7.99 20.69 -6.96
C PHE A 187 -8.89 21.93 -6.89
N ILE A 188 -10.05 21.83 -7.53
CA ILE A 188 -11.01 22.94 -7.65
C ILE A 188 -12.21 22.65 -6.76
N GLY A 189 -12.56 23.59 -5.89
CA GLY A 189 -13.68 23.46 -4.98
C GLY A 189 -14.69 24.59 -5.11
N ASN A 190 -15.86 24.37 -4.53
CA ASN A 190 -16.88 25.40 -4.37
C ASN A 190 -16.67 26.22 -3.08
N LYS A 191 -17.52 27.22 -2.86
CA LYS A 191 -17.46 28.09 -1.67
C LYS A 191 -17.66 27.35 -0.33
N GLN A 192 -18.22 26.14 -0.36
CA GLN A 192 -18.41 25.28 0.80
C GLN A 192 -17.23 24.35 1.07
N GLY A 193 -16.12 24.49 0.35
CA GLY A 193 -14.93 23.63 0.49
C GLY A 193 -15.14 22.20 -0.05
N LYS A 194 -16.10 22.00 -0.95
CA LYS A 194 -16.34 20.69 -1.58
C LYS A 194 -15.69 20.64 -2.97
N LEU A 195 -15.03 19.53 -3.26
CA LEU A 195 -14.43 19.25 -4.57
C LEU A 195 -15.50 19.29 -5.68
N THR A 196 -15.18 19.97 -6.78
CA THR A 196 -16.02 20.04 -7.98
C THR A 196 -15.24 19.68 -9.24
N GLY A 197 -13.92 19.68 -9.17
CA GLY A 197 -13.07 19.34 -10.30
C GLY A 197 -11.59 19.36 -9.94
N LEU A 198 -10.76 19.07 -10.93
CA LEU A 198 -9.31 19.24 -10.83
C LEU A 198 -8.69 19.67 -12.14
N LYS A 199 -7.56 20.32 -12.06
CA LYS A 199 -6.76 20.78 -13.21
C LYS A 199 -5.56 19.88 -13.39
N THR A 200 -5.33 19.45 -14.62
CA THR A 200 -4.17 18.63 -15.01
C THR A 200 -3.38 19.29 -16.12
N VAL A 201 -2.16 18.81 -16.32
CA VAL A 201 -1.30 19.08 -17.45
C VAL A 201 -0.73 17.76 -17.98
N GLU A 202 -0.52 17.65 -19.28
CA GLU A 202 0.27 16.54 -19.83
C GLU A 202 1.74 16.76 -19.54
N VAL A 203 2.44 15.67 -19.24
CA VAL A 203 3.86 15.69 -18.92
C VAL A 203 4.66 14.73 -19.81
N GLU A 204 5.94 15.00 -19.93
CA GLU A 204 6.89 14.14 -20.62
C GLU A 204 8.13 13.92 -19.75
N TRP A 205 8.62 12.68 -19.72
CA TRP A 205 9.87 12.33 -19.08
C TRP A 205 11.01 12.48 -20.09
N ILE A 206 11.88 13.44 -19.87
CA ILE A 206 13.08 13.64 -20.66
C ILE A 206 14.33 13.24 -19.87
N THR A 207 15.39 12.89 -20.57
CA THR A 207 16.70 12.69 -19.95
C THR A 207 17.50 13.97 -20.14
N ASN A 208 17.92 14.60 -19.06
CA ASN A 208 18.72 15.81 -19.08
C ASN A 208 20.18 15.53 -19.50
N SER A 209 21.00 16.57 -19.62
CA SER A 209 22.41 16.46 -20.01
C SER A 209 23.28 15.65 -19.04
N GLU A 210 22.81 15.47 -17.80
CA GLU A 210 23.48 14.68 -16.76
C GLU A 210 23.02 13.22 -16.72
N GLY A 211 22.11 12.81 -17.62
CA GLY A 211 21.57 11.47 -17.69
C GLY A 211 20.43 11.20 -16.71
N GLU A 212 19.94 12.21 -16.00
CA GLU A 212 18.86 12.09 -15.06
C GLU A 212 17.49 12.28 -15.75
N LYS A 213 16.48 11.54 -15.26
CA LYS A 213 15.09 11.68 -15.76
C LYS A 213 14.43 12.88 -15.10
N GLU A 214 13.99 13.81 -15.92
CA GLU A 214 13.27 15.02 -15.52
C GLU A 214 11.84 15.00 -16.08
N LEU A 215 10.89 15.51 -15.28
CA LEU A 215 9.48 15.63 -15.66
C LEU A 215 9.21 17.04 -16.19
N VAL A 216 8.81 17.15 -17.46
CA VAL A 216 8.55 18.42 -18.11
C VAL A 216 7.08 18.54 -18.49
N GLU A 217 6.48 19.70 -18.20
CA GLU A 217 5.11 20.00 -18.56
C GLU A 217 4.99 20.37 -20.05
N LYS A 218 4.03 19.79 -20.74
CA LYS A 218 3.71 20.19 -22.13
C LYS A 218 2.95 21.51 -22.15
N LYS A 219 3.44 22.46 -22.90
CA LYS A 219 2.77 23.77 -23.08
C LYS A 219 1.37 23.58 -23.67
N ASN A 220 0.41 24.38 -23.21
CA ASN A 220 -0.98 24.41 -23.69
C ASN A 220 -1.74 23.08 -23.57
N SER A 221 -1.34 22.20 -22.64
CA SER A 221 -2.00 20.92 -22.38
C SER A 221 -2.86 20.92 -21.13
N GLU A 222 -3.06 22.08 -20.52
CA GLU A 222 -3.90 22.20 -19.32
C GLU A 222 -5.34 21.78 -19.61
N LYS A 223 -5.91 21.03 -18.67
CA LYS A 223 -7.29 20.56 -18.78
C LYS A 223 -7.97 20.54 -17.41
N ILE A 224 -9.22 21.00 -17.39
CA ILE A 224 -10.10 20.88 -16.24
C ILE A 224 -10.99 19.65 -16.43
N TRP A 225 -11.17 18.90 -15.34
CA TRP A 225 -11.99 17.72 -15.25
C TRP A 225 -13.00 17.89 -14.13
N ASP A 226 -14.28 17.72 -14.46
CA ASP A 226 -15.33 17.69 -13.42
C ASP A 226 -15.21 16.40 -12.62
N CYS A 227 -15.20 16.50 -11.31
CA CYS A 227 -15.20 15.33 -10.41
C CYS A 227 -15.80 15.67 -9.05
N ASP A 228 -16.41 14.67 -8.45
CA ASP A 228 -17.04 14.73 -7.14
C ASP A 228 -16.23 13.98 -6.06
N LEU A 229 -15.32 13.11 -6.50
CA LEU A 229 -14.49 12.27 -5.66
C LEU A 229 -13.13 12.02 -6.31
N VAL A 230 -12.06 12.31 -5.58
CA VAL A 230 -10.69 11.94 -5.95
C VAL A 230 -10.18 10.89 -4.98
N LEU A 231 -9.65 9.80 -5.52
CA LEU A 231 -9.00 8.72 -4.77
C LEU A 231 -7.49 8.77 -5.00
N LEU A 232 -6.74 9.09 -3.95
CA LEU A 232 -5.27 9.18 -4.00
C LEU A 232 -4.67 7.79 -3.80
N ALA A 233 -4.28 7.12 -4.89
CA ALA A 233 -3.66 5.81 -4.91
C ALA A 233 -2.13 5.91 -5.14
N LEU A 234 -1.47 6.82 -4.41
CA LEU A 234 -0.06 7.21 -4.60
C LEU A 234 0.93 6.29 -3.87
N GLY A 235 0.43 5.30 -3.14
CA GLY A 235 1.22 4.39 -2.32
C GLY A 235 1.67 5.00 -0.99
N PHE A 236 2.68 4.39 -0.40
CA PHE A 236 3.19 4.72 0.92
C PHE A 236 4.65 5.13 0.85
N THR A 237 5.13 5.82 1.88
CA THR A 237 6.54 6.21 2.00
C THR A 237 7.33 5.25 2.90
N GLY A 238 6.71 4.69 3.93
CA GLY A 238 7.36 3.81 4.88
C GLY A 238 6.46 3.40 6.05
N PRO A 239 7.01 2.77 7.08
CA PRO A 239 6.29 2.50 8.33
C PRO A 239 5.99 3.78 9.10
N GLU A 240 5.06 3.70 10.05
CA GLU A 240 4.70 4.83 10.91
C GLU A 240 5.75 5.04 12.01
N ASP A 241 6.14 6.28 12.27
CA ASP A 241 7.21 6.67 13.21
C ASP A 241 6.92 6.22 14.64
N LYS A 242 5.65 6.28 15.06
CA LYS A 242 5.23 5.98 16.43
C LYS A 242 5.57 4.55 16.88
N ILE A 243 5.72 3.60 15.96
CA ILE A 243 6.06 2.22 16.27
C ILE A 243 7.46 2.12 16.87
N LEU A 244 8.38 2.95 16.38
CA LEU A 244 9.77 2.98 16.81
C LEU A 244 10.05 4.01 17.91
N THR A 245 9.03 4.75 18.35
CA THR A 245 9.17 5.78 19.40
C THR A 245 9.75 5.18 20.67
N GLY A 246 10.83 5.79 21.16
CA GLY A 246 11.56 5.31 22.37
C GLY A 246 12.44 4.09 22.11
N SER A 247 12.69 3.71 20.88
CA SER A 247 13.70 2.71 20.50
C SER A 247 14.95 3.38 19.92
N GLU A 248 16.11 2.72 20.06
CA GLU A 248 17.38 3.14 19.45
C GLU A 248 17.64 2.45 18.10
N ILE A 249 16.58 1.98 17.45
CA ILE A 249 16.69 1.30 16.15
C ILE A 249 17.10 2.30 15.08
N LYS A 250 18.18 1.99 14.37
CA LYS A 250 18.62 2.78 13.21
C LYS A 250 17.68 2.59 12.05
N THR A 251 17.28 3.70 11.43
CA THR A 251 16.38 3.72 10.26
C THR A 251 16.99 4.46 9.09
N ASP A 252 16.47 4.24 7.90
CA ASP A 252 16.78 5.06 6.72
C ASP A 252 15.91 6.35 6.69
N SER A 253 16.06 7.13 5.62
CA SER A 253 15.31 8.39 5.40
C SER A 253 13.78 8.21 5.27
N PHE A 254 13.29 6.98 5.16
CA PHE A 254 11.89 6.61 5.10
C PHE A 254 11.40 5.89 6.35
N ASN A 255 12.13 6.00 7.47
CA ASN A 255 11.88 5.34 8.76
C ASN A 255 11.85 3.80 8.69
N LYS A 256 12.42 3.20 7.64
CA LYS A 256 12.53 1.74 7.55
C LYS A 256 13.70 1.26 8.40
N PRO A 257 13.52 0.26 9.28
CA PRO A 257 14.61 -0.30 10.06
C PRO A 257 15.74 -0.82 9.18
N ILE A 258 16.96 -0.36 9.44
CA ILE A 258 18.17 -0.90 8.80
C ILE A 258 18.47 -2.24 9.44
N THR A 259 18.60 -3.29 8.63
CA THR A 259 18.75 -4.67 9.12
C THR A 259 19.90 -5.40 8.46
N SER A 260 20.51 -6.31 9.23
CA SER A 260 21.38 -7.37 8.69
C SER A 260 20.74 -8.72 8.99
N LYS A 261 20.45 -9.53 7.97
CA LYS A 261 19.71 -10.80 8.13
C LYS A 261 18.42 -10.62 8.94
N TYR A 262 17.65 -9.59 8.64
CA TYR A 262 16.42 -9.20 9.33
C TYR A 262 16.58 -8.66 10.76
N MET A 263 17.73 -8.82 11.42
CA MET A 263 18.02 -8.23 12.74
C MET A 263 18.34 -6.74 12.59
N THR A 264 17.75 -5.91 13.46
CA THR A 264 17.99 -4.45 13.51
C THR A 264 19.29 -4.11 14.23
N SER A 265 19.54 -2.83 14.53
CA SER A 265 20.62 -2.42 15.42
C SER A 265 20.41 -2.89 16.88
N ASP A 266 19.20 -3.23 17.28
CA ASP A 266 18.86 -3.91 18.52
C ASP A 266 18.73 -5.42 18.28
N LYS A 267 19.59 -6.21 18.95
CA LYS A 267 19.68 -7.67 18.74
C LYS A 267 18.39 -8.43 19.11
N GLN A 268 17.52 -7.84 19.91
CA GLN A 268 16.25 -8.43 20.31
C GLN A 268 15.12 -8.09 19.33
N ILE A 269 15.37 -7.19 18.35
CA ILE A 269 14.35 -6.71 17.42
C ILE A 269 14.71 -7.04 15.99
N PHE A 270 13.79 -7.71 15.32
CA PHE A 270 13.85 -8.06 13.90
C PHE A 270 12.78 -7.30 13.12
N ALA A 271 12.96 -7.14 11.82
CA ALA A 271 11.97 -6.52 10.93
C ALA A 271 11.89 -7.27 9.60
N ALA A 272 10.67 -7.44 9.09
CA ALA A 272 10.40 -8.13 7.83
C ALA A 272 9.22 -7.51 7.07
N GLY A 273 9.14 -7.82 5.77
CA GLY A 273 8.11 -7.34 4.87
C GLY A 273 8.23 -5.84 4.59
N ASP A 274 7.09 -5.19 4.31
CA ASP A 274 7.08 -3.78 3.92
C ASP A 274 7.59 -2.83 5.01
N ASN A 275 7.57 -3.24 6.27
CA ASN A 275 8.18 -2.47 7.36
C ASN A 275 9.68 -2.23 7.13
N ARG A 276 10.38 -3.23 6.61
CA ARG A 276 11.81 -3.20 6.32
C ARG A 276 12.12 -2.80 4.87
N ARG A 277 11.37 -3.37 3.94
CA ARG A 277 11.63 -3.25 2.50
C ARG A 277 11.04 -1.96 1.90
N GLY A 278 10.02 -1.40 2.52
CA GLY A 278 9.07 -0.49 1.91
C GLY A 278 7.95 -1.26 1.18
N GLN A 279 7.00 -0.53 0.64
CA GLN A 279 5.84 -1.11 -0.04
C GLN A 279 6.29 -2.06 -1.16
N SER A 280 5.75 -3.29 -1.17
CA SER A 280 6.13 -4.33 -2.10
C SER A 280 5.00 -5.34 -2.32
N LEU A 281 5.28 -6.41 -3.07
CA LEU A 281 4.32 -7.49 -3.29
C LEU A 281 4.15 -8.34 -2.02
N ILE A 282 2.95 -8.87 -1.82
CA ILE A 282 2.61 -9.82 -0.72
C ILE A 282 3.56 -11.01 -0.71
N LEU A 283 3.97 -11.48 -1.88
CA LEU A 283 4.95 -12.54 -2.05
C LEU A 283 6.25 -12.26 -1.29
N TRP A 284 6.73 -11.01 -1.32
CA TRP A 284 7.92 -10.60 -0.59
C TRP A 284 7.68 -10.57 0.92
N ALA A 285 6.51 -10.11 1.36
CA ALA A 285 6.17 -10.11 2.78
C ALA A 285 6.16 -11.53 3.37
N ILE A 286 5.55 -12.48 2.64
CA ILE A 286 5.53 -13.91 3.03
C ILE A 286 6.97 -14.47 3.06
N SER A 287 7.74 -14.20 2.03
CA SER A 287 9.12 -14.69 1.91
C SER A 287 10.00 -14.14 3.04
N GLU A 288 9.95 -12.83 3.30
CA GLU A 288 10.75 -12.21 4.35
C GLU A 288 10.32 -12.64 5.75
N GLY A 289 9.03 -12.85 5.99
CA GLY A 289 8.55 -13.41 7.25
C GLY A 289 9.12 -14.80 7.55
N ARG A 290 9.21 -15.66 6.53
CA ARG A 290 9.84 -16.99 6.65
C ARG A 290 11.34 -16.92 6.88
N GLU A 291 12.03 -16.04 6.15
CA GLU A 291 13.47 -15.84 6.31
C GLU A 291 13.81 -15.26 7.69
N ALA A 292 13.02 -14.30 8.17
CA ALA A 292 13.18 -13.74 9.50
C ALA A 292 12.97 -14.82 10.58
N ALA A 293 11.96 -15.68 10.42
CA ALA A 293 11.73 -16.80 11.33
C ALA A 293 12.93 -17.77 11.36
N TYR A 294 13.50 -18.08 10.18
CA TYR A 294 14.72 -18.90 10.08
C TYR A 294 15.90 -18.27 10.87
N GLU A 295 16.16 -16.97 10.69
CA GLU A 295 17.27 -16.30 11.35
C GLU A 295 17.05 -16.18 12.86
N ILE A 296 15.80 -15.95 13.29
CA ILE A 296 15.42 -15.91 14.72
C ILE A 296 15.57 -17.28 15.37
N ASP A 297 15.03 -18.33 14.76
CA ASP A 297 15.14 -19.70 15.28
C ASP A 297 16.59 -20.13 15.42
N LYS A 298 17.39 -19.86 14.39
CA LYS A 298 18.85 -20.13 14.41
C LYS A 298 19.57 -19.36 15.51
N LEU A 299 19.18 -18.10 15.78
CA LEU A 299 19.78 -17.29 16.84
C LEU A 299 19.48 -17.86 18.21
N ILE A 300 18.23 -18.27 18.47
CA ILE A 300 17.79 -18.76 19.78
C ILE A 300 18.28 -20.19 20.03
N MET A 301 18.15 -21.07 19.03
CA MET A 301 18.41 -22.51 19.17
C MET A 301 19.83 -22.91 18.78
N GLY A 302 20.64 -21.99 18.21
CA GLY A 302 21.97 -22.32 17.67
C GLY A 302 21.93 -23.02 16.30
N THR A 303 20.90 -23.82 16.05
CA THR A 303 20.61 -24.52 14.77
C THR A 303 19.15 -24.37 14.42
N THR A 304 18.78 -24.62 13.17
CA THR A 304 17.38 -24.57 12.75
C THR A 304 17.08 -25.62 11.68
N SER A 305 15.87 -26.19 11.75
CA SER A 305 15.32 -27.08 10.71
C SER A 305 14.40 -26.31 9.72
N LEU A 306 14.17 -25.03 9.94
CA LEU A 306 13.37 -24.23 9.04
C LEU A 306 14.06 -24.07 7.70
N ARG A 307 13.27 -24.03 6.62
CA ARG A 307 13.81 -23.83 5.26
C ARG A 307 14.10 -22.36 5.02
N THR A 308 15.22 -22.08 4.40
CA THR A 308 15.57 -20.77 3.84
C THR A 308 15.46 -20.79 2.32
N LYS A 309 15.58 -19.62 1.69
CA LYS A 309 15.63 -19.51 0.22
C LYS A 309 16.78 -20.30 -0.36
N LEU A 310 16.49 -21.02 -1.42
CA LEU A 310 17.53 -21.64 -2.25
C LEU A 310 18.05 -20.63 -3.28
N LYS A 311 19.27 -20.88 -3.79
CA LYS A 311 19.84 -20.10 -4.89
C LYS A 311 18.93 -20.27 -6.12
N GLY A 312 18.27 -19.19 -6.55
CA GLY A 312 17.28 -19.20 -7.62
C GLY A 312 15.83 -18.92 -7.18
N ASP A 313 15.54 -18.99 -5.88
CA ASP A 313 14.24 -18.56 -5.36
C ASP A 313 14.13 -17.03 -5.37
N LEU A 314 13.13 -16.49 -6.04
CA LEU A 314 12.80 -15.06 -6.08
C LEU A 314 14.02 -14.13 -6.22
N ILE A 315 14.45 -13.93 -7.43
CA ILE A 315 15.45 -12.91 -7.79
C ILE A 315 14.79 -11.53 -7.73
N LYS A 316 15.49 -10.55 -7.15
CA LYS A 316 15.05 -9.14 -7.07
C LYS A 316 14.70 -8.55 -8.42
#